data_c8c06e3974925406e81c6e2499e570ef
#
_entry.id   c8c06e3974925406e81c6e2499e570ef
#
_cell.length_a   1.000
_cell.length_b   1.000
_cell.length_c   1.000
_cell.angle_alpha   90.00
_cell.angle_beta   90.00
_cell.angle_gamma   90.00
#
_symmetry.space_group_name_H-M   'P 1'
#
loop_
_entity.id
_entity.type
_entity.pdbx_description
1 polymer ?
#
loop_
_entity_poly.entity_id
_entity_poly.type
_entity_poly.pdbx_seq_one_letter_code
_entity_poly.pdbx_strand_id
1 'polypeptide(L)'
;MAQASPALTDFSDRLSPMVVKELRQGLRTRAFTGTLLLLHLGLILITLMAGAAGNVEDTRWMYDGIATVTLCLVLPFRVSNAISEEVKLNTLDMLMLTRLSSGRIVFGKWAAVAVQSLLIAVSLLPYLVARYVLGGLELGTELLMLGSKWLAGILFAALLVMLSTLRQAWLRMILTAVPVFFGMIGVSGYFMFFLMSRASGGGTPLWGGAPVEGWMIALGLLFSAWIICACLSLAASRIAPPAEPLAWLKRLVNLAMFLTLLLVFAATRNPSVLAMASVVIAFLSLDVLTETLNDVPSAYAGFYRRGWLGRLAMPFLAPGWASGFWVTLAGTLLMAGASASTGGFSDAAQVLLTACTAWMISVLFQLLPTRHSPDPLPVFLVMVVLLYLLAGMVSGAAVLLARTSGGIPWMLAAFPPAALLGWNAVTGTSARESFLQTSLLAGSLWPLLHAIWALRAWKRLQPVRQEARQLAAEP
;
A
#
# COMPACT_ATOMS: atom_id res chain seq x y z
N MET A 1 -54.48 0.54 -21.39
CA MET A 1 -53.61 1.31 -20.47
C MET A 1 -52.91 0.32 -19.53
N ALA A 2 -51.67 -0.04 -19.81
CA ALA A 2 -50.87 -0.89 -18.94
C ALA A 2 -50.34 0.00 -17.78
N GLN A 3 -50.80 -0.27 -16.56
CA GLN A 3 -50.22 0.33 -15.36
C GLN A 3 -48.76 -0.13 -15.27
N ALA A 4 -47.84 0.84 -15.44
CA ALA A 4 -46.43 0.63 -15.13
C ALA A 4 -46.36 0.28 -13.64
N SER A 5 -45.95 -0.96 -13.33
CA SER A 5 -45.63 -1.35 -11.95
C SER A 5 -44.60 -0.37 -11.39
N PRO A 6 -44.79 0.18 -10.18
CA PRO A 6 -43.77 1.03 -9.57
C PRO A 6 -42.47 0.24 -9.51
N ALA A 7 -41.43 0.74 -10.19
CA ALA A 7 -40.10 0.19 -10.07
C ALA A 7 -39.71 0.29 -8.59
N LEU A 8 -39.66 -0.83 -7.90
CA LEU A 8 -39.13 -0.95 -6.55
C LEU A 8 -37.67 -0.51 -6.63
N THR A 9 -37.38 0.73 -6.26
CA THR A 9 -36.04 1.23 -6.07
C THR A 9 -35.52 0.67 -4.74
N ASP A 10 -34.88 -0.48 -4.81
CA ASP A 10 -34.35 -1.19 -3.62
C ASP A 10 -33.28 -0.38 -2.88
N PHE A 11 -32.67 0.62 -3.52
CA PHE A 11 -31.62 1.47 -2.95
C PHE A 11 -31.86 2.94 -3.30
N SER A 12 -31.47 3.82 -2.38
CA SER A 12 -31.54 5.27 -2.59
C SER A 12 -30.76 5.69 -3.83
N ASP A 13 -31.32 6.58 -4.66
CA ASP A 13 -30.66 7.19 -5.83
C ASP A 13 -29.35 7.97 -5.46
N ARG A 14 -29.10 8.13 -4.18
CA ARG A 14 -27.86 8.75 -3.66
C ARG A 14 -26.63 7.85 -3.78
N LEU A 15 -26.81 6.53 -3.91
CA LEU A 15 -25.69 5.61 -4.08
C LEU A 15 -25.25 5.55 -5.54
N SER A 16 -23.92 5.48 -5.75
CA SER A 16 -23.40 5.29 -7.11
C SER A 16 -23.98 4.03 -7.75
N PRO A 17 -24.52 4.10 -8.98
CA PRO A 17 -25.09 2.94 -9.68
C PRO A 17 -24.14 1.75 -9.76
N MET A 18 -22.83 2.02 -9.83
CA MET A 18 -21.79 0.99 -9.85
C MET A 18 -21.74 0.22 -8.52
N VAL A 19 -21.79 0.91 -7.38
CA VAL A 19 -21.82 0.28 -6.06
C VAL A 19 -23.04 -0.61 -5.90
N VAL A 20 -24.22 -0.11 -6.31
CA VAL A 20 -25.50 -0.85 -6.23
C VAL A 20 -25.44 -2.12 -7.08
N LYS A 21 -24.95 -2.02 -8.32
CA LYS A 21 -24.77 -3.16 -9.23
C LYS A 21 -23.86 -4.23 -8.62
N GLU A 22 -22.65 -3.83 -8.21
CA GLU A 22 -21.65 -4.75 -7.65
C GLU A 22 -22.12 -5.38 -6.34
N LEU A 23 -22.79 -4.61 -5.48
CA LEU A 23 -23.34 -5.11 -4.23
C LEU A 23 -24.44 -6.16 -4.45
N ARG A 24 -25.41 -5.87 -5.33
CA ARG A 24 -26.47 -6.82 -5.68
C ARG A 24 -25.91 -8.12 -6.27
N GLN A 25 -24.95 -7.98 -7.19
CA GLN A 25 -24.32 -9.13 -7.82
C GLN A 25 -23.54 -9.94 -6.77
N GLY A 26 -22.78 -9.27 -5.92
CA GLY A 26 -21.96 -9.90 -4.90
C GLY A 26 -22.76 -10.65 -3.83
N LEU A 27 -23.87 -10.06 -3.35
CA LEU A 27 -24.75 -10.70 -2.35
C LEU A 27 -25.50 -11.94 -2.90
N ARG A 28 -25.77 -11.98 -4.20
CA ARG A 28 -26.46 -13.11 -4.87
C ARG A 28 -25.51 -14.27 -5.20
N THR A 29 -24.20 -14.14 -5.00
CA THR A 29 -23.26 -15.23 -5.31
C THR A 29 -23.38 -16.37 -4.32
N ARG A 30 -23.34 -17.62 -4.83
CA ARG A 30 -23.29 -18.83 -3.98
C ARG A 30 -22.10 -18.80 -3.02
N ALA A 31 -20.99 -18.18 -3.42
CA ALA A 31 -19.80 -18.02 -2.59
C ALA A 31 -20.06 -17.15 -1.36
N PHE A 32 -20.81 -16.04 -1.49
CA PHE A 32 -21.18 -15.19 -0.35
C PHE A 32 -22.08 -15.95 0.64
N THR A 33 -23.15 -16.55 0.13
CA THR A 33 -24.09 -17.31 0.97
C THR A 33 -23.40 -18.48 1.64
N GLY A 34 -22.54 -19.24 0.92
CA GLY A 34 -21.75 -20.32 1.46
C GLY A 34 -20.80 -19.88 2.58
N THR A 35 -20.08 -18.77 2.38
CA THR A 35 -19.22 -18.18 3.40
C THR A 35 -20.01 -17.80 4.64
N LEU A 36 -21.16 -17.15 4.48
CA LEU A 36 -22.03 -16.74 5.58
C LEU A 36 -22.53 -17.96 6.37
N LEU A 37 -23.03 -18.99 5.70
CA LEU A 37 -23.52 -20.20 6.33
C LEU A 37 -22.42 -20.96 7.08
N LEU A 38 -21.26 -21.17 6.46
CA LEU A 38 -20.13 -21.86 7.09
C LEU A 38 -19.61 -21.09 8.30
N LEU A 39 -19.52 -19.75 8.20
CA LEU A 39 -19.13 -18.89 9.31
C LEU A 39 -20.07 -19.06 10.50
N HIS A 40 -21.40 -18.94 10.29
CA HIS A 40 -22.39 -19.02 11.35
C HIS A 40 -22.44 -20.44 11.95
N LEU A 41 -22.35 -21.48 11.11
CA LEU A 41 -22.27 -22.86 11.60
C LEU A 41 -21.06 -23.05 12.51
N GLY A 42 -19.87 -22.59 12.09
CA GLY A 42 -18.67 -22.65 12.92
C GLY A 42 -18.82 -21.89 14.23
N LEU A 43 -19.40 -20.69 14.21
CA LEU A 43 -19.59 -19.88 15.41
C LEU A 43 -20.63 -20.46 16.37
N ILE A 44 -21.72 -21.07 15.87
CA ILE A 44 -22.68 -21.77 16.68
C ILE A 44 -21.98 -22.94 17.41
N LEU A 45 -21.21 -23.76 16.69
CA LEU A 45 -20.48 -24.87 17.29
C LEU A 45 -19.49 -24.41 18.37
N ILE A 46 -18.72 -23.32 18.10
CA ILE A 46 -17.79 -22.77 19.09
C ILE A 46 -18.52 -22.22 20.31
N THR A 47 -19.66 -21.53 20.12
CA THR A 47 -20.45 -21.01 21.24
C THR A 47 -21.05 -22.11 22.10
N LEU A 48 -21.52 -23.20 21.48
CA LEU A 48 -22.00 -24.38 22.19
C LEU A 48 -20.88 -25.09 22.97
N MET A 49 -19.68 -25.21 22.37
CA MET A 49 -18.49 -25.75 23.05
C MET A 49 -18.10 -24.87 24.26
N ALA A 50 -18.12 -23.54 24.11
CA ALA A 50 -17.81 -22.62 25.19
C ALA A 50 -18.82 -22.77 26.36
N GLY A 51 -20.11 -22.90 26.05
CA GLY A 51 -21.17 -23.12 27.05
C GLY A 51 -21.02 -24.47 27.76
N ALA A 52 -20.68 -25.53 27.02
CA ALA A 52 -20.48 -26.88 27.59
C ALA A 52 -19.21 -26.97 28.45
N ALA A 53 -18.14 -26.28 28.05
CA ALA A 53 -16.87 -26.26 28.78
C ALA A 53 -16.89 -25.35 30.03
N GLY A 54 -17.89 -24.46 30.13
CA GLY A 54 -17.97 -23.44 31.19
C GLY A 54 -16.84 -22.38 31.15
N ASN A 55 -16.06 -22.35 30.09
CA ASN A 55 -14.94 -21.45 29.95
C ASN A 55 -14.87 -20.89 28.51
N VAL A 56 -15.23 -19.60 28.36
CA VAL A 56 -15.24 -18.89 27.08
C VAL A 56 -13.83 -18.61 26.58
N GLU A 57 -12.88 -18.45 27.48
CA GLU A 57 -11.50 -18.06 27.14
C GLU A 57 -10.78 -19.16 26.37
N ASP A 58 -11.09 -20.44 26.63
CA ASP A 58 -10.52 -21.57 25.91
C ASP A 58 -10.93 -21.61 24.42
N THR A 59 -12.08 -21.06 24.07
CA THR A 59 -12.61 -21.03 22.70
C THR A 59 -12.34 -19.71 21.97
N ARG A 60 -11.75 -18.72 22.65
CA ARG A 60 -11.51 -17.37 22.10
C ARG A 60 -10.70 -17.42 20.81
N TRP A 61 -9.61 -18.17 20.79
CA TRP A 61 -8.74 -18.29 19.63
C TRP A 61 -9.44 -18.87 18.40
N MET A 62 -10.39 -19.80 18.60
CA MET A 62 -11.18 -20.40 17.50
C MET A 62 -12.10 -19.33 16.89
N TYR A 63 -12.81 -18.58 17.74
CA TYR A 63 -13.66 -17.48 17.30
C TYR A 63 -12.86 -16.42 16.55
N ASP A 64 -11.74 -15.98 17.12
CA ASP A 64 -10.86 -14.99 16.53
C ASP A 64 -10.25 -15.48 15.21
N GLY A 65 -9.86 -16.74 15.14
CA GLY A 65 -9.32 -17.37 13.95
C GLY A 65 -10.33 -17.39 12.80
N ILE A 66 -11.55 -17.89 13.05
CA ILE A 66 -12.61 -17.94 12.02
C ILE A 66 -13.00 -16.54 11.56
N ALA A 67 -13.18 -15.59 12.49
CA ALA A 67 -13.51 -14.20 12.16
C ALA A 67 -12.40 -13.54 11.32
N THR A 68 -11.13 -13.74 11.71
CA THR A 68 -9.96 -13.18 10.99
C THR A 68 -9.85 -13.79 9.60
N VAL A 69 -9.92 -15.09 9.44
CA VAL A 69 -9.86 -15.75 8.13
C VAL A 69 -11.00 -15.26 7.23
N THR A 70 -12.21 -15.16 7.76
CA THR A 70 -13.36 -14.73 6.97
C THR A 70 -13.24 -13.26 6.54
N LEU A 71 -12.99 -12.35 7.48
CA LEU A 71 -12.96 -10.91 7.21
C LEU A 71 -11.68 -10.46 6.47
N CYS A 72 -10.53 -11.02 6.82
CA CYS A 72 -9.25 -10.56 6.28
C CYS A 72 -8.78 -11.35 5.05
N LEU A 73 -9.28 -12.57 4.81
CA LEU A 73 -8.87 -13.36 3.66
C LEU A 73 -10.03 -13.65 2.71
N VAL A 74 -11.04 -14.41 3.15
CA VAL A 74 -12.08 -14.93 2.25
C VAL A 74 -12.83 -13.82 1.51
N LEU A 75 -13.26 -12.77 2.21
CA LEU A 75 -13.99 -11.66 1.61
C LEU A 75 -13.14 -10.80 0.69
N PRO A 76 -11.94 -10.35 1.09
CA PRO A 76 -11.08 -9.56 0.20
C PRO A 76 -10.66 -10.32 -1.06
N PHE A 77 -10.42 -11.64 -0.98
CA PHE A 77 -10.04 -12.45 -2.15
C PHE A 77 -11.06 -12.39 -3.30
N ARG A 78 -12.32 -12.09 -3.01
CA ARG A 78 -13.37 -11.95 -4.05
C ARG A 78 -13.09 -10.84 -5.05
N VAL A 79 -12.31 -9.82 -4.70
CA VAL A 79 -11.94 -8.74 -5.61
C VAL A 79 -10.57 -8.93 -6.28
N SER A 80 -9.88 -10.05 -6.01
CA SER A 80 -8.55 -10.29 -6.58
C SER A 80 -8.50 -10.29 -8.10
N ASN A 81 -9.60 -10.58 -8.77
CA ASN A 81 -9.76 -10.62 -10.22
C ASN A 81 -10.70 -9.54 -10.77
N ALA A 82 -11.26 -8.68 -9.92
CA ALA A 82 -12.40 -7.83 -10.28
C ALA A 82 -12.18 -6.94 -11.51
N ILE A 83 -10.99 -6.37 -11.70
CA ILE A 83 -10.67 -5.53 -12.86
C ILE A 83 -10.13 -6.37 -14.00
N SER A 84 -9.29 -7.38 -13.70
CA SER A 84 -8.69 -8.21 -14.75
C SER A 84 -9.71 -9.02 -15.55
N GLU A 85 -10.83 -9.41 -14.95
CA GLU A 85 -11.93 -10.07 -15.65
C GLU A 85 -12.61 -9.12 -16.65
N GLU A 86 -12.84 -7.87 -16.27
CA GLU A 86 -13.42 -6.87 -17.18
C GLU A 86 -12.49 -6.54 -18.35
N VAL A 87 -11.18 -6.48 -18.09
CA VAL A 87 -10.18 -6.31 -19.15
C VAL A 87 -10.18 -7.50 -20.11
N LYS A 88 -10.24 -8.73 -19.59
CA LYS A 88 -10.28 -9.96 -20.42
C LYS A 88 -11.55 -10.07 -21.26
N LEU A 89 -12.69 -9.61 -20.73
CA LEU A 89 -13.99 -9.65 -21.39
C LEU A 89 -14.22 -8.44 -22.31
N ASN A 90 -13.26 -7.51 -22.43
CA ASN A 90 -13.36 -6.22 -23.13
C ASN A 90 -14.57 -5.38 -22.69
N THR A 91 -15.07 -5.60 -21.46
CA THR A 91 -16.19 -4.83 -20.91
C THR A 91 -15.74 -3.52 -20.29
N LEU A 92 -14.46 -3.40 -19.96
CA LEU A 92 -13.88 -2.17 -19.39
C LEU A 92 -14.01 -1.00 -20.38
N ASP A 93 -13.74 -1.20 -21.67
CA ASP A 93 -13.87 -0.16 -22.69
C ASP A 93 -15.32 0.32 -22.82
N MET A 94 -16.29 -0.60 -22.74
CA MET A 94 -17.71 -0.25 -22.72
C MET A 94 -18.10 0.58 -21.48
N LEU A 95 -17.55 0.25 -20.31
CA LEU A 95 -17.75 1.02 -19.09
C LEU A 95 -17.14 2.43 -19.21
N MET A 96 -15.97 2.55 -19.85
CA MET A 96 -15.31 3.84 -20.10
C MET A 96 -16.08 4.73 -21.09
N LEU A 97 -16.85 4.16 -22.02
CA LEU A 97 -17.74 4.91 -22.92
C LEU A 97 -18.96 5.48 -22.18
N THR A 98 -19.27 4.99 -20.99
CA THR A 98 -20.26 5.63 -20.12
C THR A 98 -19.64 6.85 -19.43
N ARG A 99 -20.47 7.75 -18.87
CA ARG A 99 -19.98 8.93 -18.13
C ARG A 99 -19.35 8.60 -16.77
N LEU A 100 -18.89 7.35 -16.55
CA LEU A 100 -18.25 6.92 -15.31
C LEU A 100 -16.75 7.18 -15.38
N SER A 101 -16.22 7.94 -14.43
CA SER A 101 -14.78 8.10 -14.30
C SER A 101 -14.12 6.81 -13.80
N SER A 102 -12.84 6.60 -14.18
CA SER A 102 -12.03 5.45 -13.74
C SER A 102 -12.02 5.28 -12.21
N GLY A 103 -11.95 6.39 -11.47
CA GLY A 103 -12.03 6.38 -10.01
C GLY A 103 -13.35 5.84 -9.47
N ARG A 104 -14.49 6.16 -10.09
CA ARG A 104 -15.80 5.65 -9.66
C ARG A 104 -15.96 4.16 -9.90
N ILE A 105 -15.36 3.63 -10.97
CA ILE A 105 -15.37 2.19 -11.27
C ILE A 105 -14.61 1.43 -10.19
N VAL A 106 -13.37 1.84 -9.90
CA VAL A 106 -12.50 1.21 -8.90
C VAL A 106 -13.09 1.32 -7.50
N PHE A 107 -13.54 2.51 -7.11
CA PHE A 107 -14.19 2.74 -5.82
C PHE A 107 -15.45 1.88 -5.67
N GLY A 108 -16.28 1.75 -6.74
CA GLY A 108 -17.49 0.94 -6.71
C GLY A 108 -17.23 -0.52 -6.36
N LYS A 109 -16.20 -1.12 -6.95
CA LYS A 109 -15.80 -2.51 -6.68
C LYS A 109 -15.29 -2.72 -5.26
N TRP A 110 -14.43 -1.83 -4.78
CA TRP A 110 -13.94 -1.86 -3.42
C TRP A 110 -15.06 -1.64 -2.39
N ALA A 111 -15.90 -0.62 -2.59
CA ALA A 111 -16.98 -0.27 -1.68
C ALA A 111 -18.01 -1.41 -1.54
N ALA A 112 -18.31 -2.11 -2.63
CA ALA A 112 -19.20 -3.27 -2.58
C ALA A 112 -18.69 -4.36 -1.62
N VAL A 113 -17.39 -4.67 -1.67
CA VAL A 113 -16.77 -5.66 -0.74
C VAL A 113 -16.66 -5.10 0.66
N ALA A 114 -16.35 -3.81 0.84
CA ALA A 114 -16.33 -3.17 2.15
C ALA A 114 -17.70 -3.24 2.85
N VAL A 115 -18.80 -3.02 2.11
CA VAL A 115 -20.16 -3.16 2.63
C VAL A 115 -20.50 -4.62 2.92
N GLN A 116 -20.15 -5.57 2.04
CA GLN A 116 -20.37 -7.00 2.28
C GLN A 116 -19.61 -7.50 3.51
N SER A 117 -18.36 -7.07 3.70
CA SER A 117 -17.57 -7.40 4.89
C SER A 117 -18.14 -6.76 6.16
N LEU A 118 -18.70 -5.55 6.06
CA LEU A 118 -19.40 -4.92 7.18
C LEU A 118 -20.65 -5.69 7.57
N LEU A 119 -21.45 -6.15 6.60
CA LEU A 119 -22.63 -6.98 6.87
C LEU A 119 -22.26 -8.27 7.63
N ILE A 120 -21.16 -8.91 7.23
CA ILE A 120 -20.66 -10.09 7.95
C ILE A 120 -20.15 -9.68 9.33
N ALA A 121 -19.37 -8.62 9.49
CA ALA A 121 -18.91 -8.16 10.81
C ALA A 121 -20.07 -7.86 11.75
N VAL A 122 -21.14 -7.21 11.26
CA VAL A 122 -22.36 -6.97 12.06
C VAL A 122 -23.06 -8.28 12.43
N SER A 123 -23.07 -9.28 11.53
CA SER A 123 -23.68 -10.58 11.82
C SER A 123 -22.93 -11.39 12.89
N LEU A 124 -21.68 -11.00 13.23
CA LEU A 124 -20.90 -11.60 14.34
C LEU A 124 -21.30 -11.06 15.72
N LEU A 125 -21.96 -9.91 15.79
CA LEU A 125 -22.30 -9.25 17.06
C LEU A 125 -23.14 -10.12 18.01
N PRO A 126 -24.16 -10.89 17.57
CA PRO A 126 -24.93 -11.76 18.46
C PRO A 126 -24.06 -12.79 19.17
N TYR A 127 -23.06 -13.36 18.50
CA TYR A 127 -22.14 -14.35 19.11
C TYR A 127 -21.20 -13.68 20.12
N LEU A 128 -20.80 -12.45 19.86
CA LEU A 128 -19.99 -11.66 20.79
C LEU A 128 -20.78 -11.34 22.05
N VAL A 129 -22.05 -10.97 21.93
CA VAL A 129 -22.96 -10.77 23.08
C VAL A 129 -23.18 -12.09 23.84
N ALA A 130 -23.40 -13.21 23.16
CA ALA A 130 -23.54 -14.51 23.80
C ALA A 130 -22.29 -14.89 24.61
N ARG A 131 -21.11 -14.66 24.08
CA ARG A 131 -19.84 -14.89 24.79
C ARG A 131 -19.66 -13.94 25.99
N TYR A 132 -20.06 -12.68 25.87
CA TYR A 132 -20.06 -11.75 26.98
C TYR A 132 -20.96 -12.21 28.13
N VAL A 133 -22.16 -12.71 27.84
CA VAL A 133 -23.10 -13.24 28.84
C VAL A 133 -22.57 -14.51 29.51
N LEU A 134 -21.83 -15.36 28.78
CA LEU A 134 -21.18 -16.55 29.34
C LEU A 134 -20.00 -16.21 30.29
N GLY A 135 -19.55 -14.96 30.30
CA GLY A 135 -18.53 -14.42 31.21
C GLY A 135 -17.11 -14.44 30.66
N GLY A 136 -16.22 -13.66 31.26
CA GLY A 136 -14.78 -13.66 30.96
C GLY A 136 -14.33 -12.71 29.85
N LEU A 137 -15.22 -11.89 29.25
CA LEU A 137 -14.88 -10.97 28.16
C LEU A 137 -15.26 -9.52 28.48
N GLU A 138 -14.43 -8.61 28.04
CA GLU A 138 -14.70 -7.17 28.02
C GLU A 138 -15.28 -6.76 26.66
N LEU A 139 -16.55 -6.37 26.61
CA LEU A 139 -17.28 -6.08 25.38
C LEU A 139 -16.62 -4.99 24.54
N GLY A 140 -16.10 -3.92 25.18
CA GLY A 140 -15.43 -2.82 24.49
C GLY A 140 -14.19 -3.29 23.71
N THR A 141 -13.36 -4.08 24.34
CA THR A 141 -12.14 -4.65 23.75
C THR A 141 -12.46 -5.57 22.59
N GLU A 142 -13.48 -6.42 22.71
CA GLU A 142 -13.91 -7.35 21.66
C GLU A 142 -14.49 -6.61 20.44
N LEU A 143 -15.26 -5.53 20.67
CA LEU A 143 -15.77 -4.68 19.60
C LEU A 143 -14.62 -3.97 18.83
N LEU A 144 -13.64 -3.44 19.57
CA LEU A 144 -12.46 -2.82 18.95
C LEU A 144 -11.66 -3.84 18.12
N MET A 145 -11.54 -5.08 18.61
CA MET A 145 -10.90 -6.17 17.88
C MET A 145 -11.66 -6.55 16.61
N LEU A 146 -12.98 -6.66 16.68
CA LEU A 146 -13.80 -6.92 15.50
C LEU A 146 -13.69 -5.79 14.48
N GLY A 147 -13.72 -4.53 14.94
CA GLY A 147 -13.53 -3.34 14.11
C GLY A 147 -12.16 -3.31 13.43
N SER A 148 -11.09 -3.68 14.17
CA SER A 148 -9.73 -3.73 13.62
C SER A 148 -9.57 -4.83 12.55
N LYS A 149 -10.20 -6.00 12.73
CA LYS A 149 -10.24 -7.08 11.73
C LYS A 149 -10.99 -6.65 10.47
N TRP A 150 -12.13 -5.98 10.64
CA TRP A 150 -12.87 -5.41 9.52
C TRP A 150 -12.03 -4.37 8.76
N LEU A 151 -11.37 -3.45 9.47
CA LEU A 151 -10.49 -2.45 8.88
C LEU A 151 -9.33 -3.10 8.10
N ALA A 152 -8.67 -4.12 8.70
CA ALA A 152 -7.62 -4.88 8.03
C ALA A 152 -8.14 -5.57 6.75
N GLY A 153 -9.34 -6.12 6.79
CA GLY A 153 -9.99 -6.73 5.63
C GLY A 153 -10.22 -5.76 4.48
N ILE A 154 -10.75 -4.56 4.76
CA ILE A 154 -11.00 -3.55 3.72
C ILE A 154 -9.71 -2.91 3.19
N LEU A 155 -8.65 -2.82 4.00
CA LEU A 155 -7.31 -2.44 3.57
C LEU A 155 -6.75 -3.48 2.59
N PHE A 156 -6.84 -4.75 2.94
CA PHE A 156 -6.40 -5.83 2.07
C PHE A 156 -7.23 -5.90 0.77
N ALA A 157 -8.54 -5.66 0.83
CA ALA A 157 -9.38 -5.55 -0.35
C ALA A 157 -8.93 -4.41 -1.28
N ALA A 158 -8.55 -3.23 -0.74
CA ALA A 158 -8.02 -2.12 -1.54
C ALA A 158 -6.72 -2.51 -2.27
N LEU A 159 -5.82 -3.22 -1.57
CA LEU A 159 -4.59 -3.77 -2.16
C LEU A 159 -4.92 -4.77 -3.28
N LEU A 160 -5.86 -5.68 -3.07
CA LEU A 160 -6.25 -6.68 -4.07
C LEU A 160 -6.91 -6.04 -5.30
N VAL A 161 -7.74 -5.00 -5.12
CA VAL A 161 -8.28 -4.21 -6.24
C VAL A 161 -7.14 -3.57 -7.04
N MET A 162 -6.14 -2.98 -6.37
CA MET A 162 -4.96 -2.44 -7.05
C MET A 162 -4.20 -3.52 -7.82
N LEU A 163 -3.92 -4.66 -7.20
CA LEU A 163 -3.23 -5.78 -7.85
C LEU A 163 -4.04 -6.39 -9.00
N SER A 164 -5.38 -6.34 -8.95
CA SER A 164 -6.24 -6.83 -10.03
C SER A 164 -6.09 -6.06 -11.34
N THR A 165 -5.50 -4.85 -11.31
CA THR A 165 -5.16 -4.09 -12.53
C THR A 165 -3.95 -4.64 -13.28
N LEU A 166 -3.14 -5.52 -12.66
CA LEU A 166 -1.98 -6.13 -13.28
C LEU A 166 -2.42 -7.18 -14.33
N ARG A 167 -1.93 -7.04 -15.55
CA ARG A 167 -2.25 -7.97 -16.66
C ARG A 167 -1.68 -9.36 -16.45
N GLN A 168 -0.50 -9.47 -15.81
CA GLN A 168 0.22 -10.74 -15.64
C GLN A 168 -0.32 -11.50 -14.41
N ALA A 169 -1.02 -12.61 -14.67
CA ALA A 169 -1.66 -13.42 -13.62
C ALA A 169 -0.65 -14.01 -12.62
N TRP A 170 0.53 -14.49 -13.11
CA TRP A 170 1.56 -15.07 -12.24
C TRP A 170 2.13 -14.07 -11.24
N LEU A 171 2.39 -12.81 -11.68
CA LEU A 171 2.89 -11.76 -10.78
C LEU A 171 1.84 -11.36 -9.76
N ARG A 172 0.58 -11.24 -10.18
CA ARG A 172 -0.54 -10.97 -9.28
C ARG A 172 -0.64 -12.05 -8.20
N MET A 173 -0.51 -13.35 -8.57
CA MET A 173 -0.51 -14.44 -7.60
C MET A 173 0.64 -14.32 -6.60
N ILE A 174 1.85 -14.04 -7.05
CA ILE A 174 3.01 -13.86 -6.15
C ILE A 174 2.79 -12.67 -5.22
N LEU A 175 2.39 -11.52 -5.75
CA LEU A 175 2.17 -10.31 -4.94
C LEU A 175 0.99 -10.44 -3.96
N THR A 176 0.00 -11.28 -4.25
CA THR A 176 -1.07 -11.59 -3.29
C THR A 176 -0.65 -12.64 -2.28
N ALA A 177 0.19 -13.61 -2.68
CA ALA A 177 0.68 -14.66 -1.78
C ALA A 177 1.56 -14.09 -0.66
N VAL A 178 2.37 -13.06 -0.95
CA VAL A 178 3.28 -12.47 0.04
C VAL A 178 2.53 -11.91 1.27
N PRO A 179 1.58 -10.97 1.16
CA PRO A 179 0.85 -10.48 2.33
C PRO A 179 0.00 -11.54 3.02
N VAL A 180 -0.52 -12.53 2.27
CA VAL A 180 -1.21 -13.69 2.85
C VAL A 180 -0.26 -14.53 3.68
N PHE A 181 0.91 -14.86 3.15
CA PHE A 181 1.92 -15.66 3.85
C PHE A 181 2.41 -14.95 5.12
N PHE A 182 2.75 -13.68 5.05
CA PHE A 182 3.14 -12.91 6.24
C PHE A 182 1.98 -12.71 7.21
N GLY A 183 0.76 -12.55 6.71
CA GLY A 183 -0.45 -12.51 7.55
C GLY A 183 -0.68 -13.82 8.29
N MET A 184 -0.50 -14.97 7.62
CA MET A 184 -0.60 -16.29 8.27
C MET A 184 0.50 -16.52 9.32
N ILE A 185 1.74 -16.08 9.04
CA ILE A 185 2.83 -16.12 10.04
C ILE A 185 2.48 -15.22 11.23
N GLY A 186 1.94 -14.03 10.99
CA GLY A 186 1.50 -13.11 12.04
C GLY A 186 0.41 -13.74 12.92
N VAL A 187 -0.58 -14.39 12.30
CA VAL A 187 -1.65 -15.11 13.03
C VAL A 187 -1.09 -16.29 13.82
N SER A 188 -0.20 -17.11 13.21
CA SER A 188 0.42 -18.25 13.91
C SER A 188 1.37 -17.79 15.02
N GLY A 189 2.13 -16.71 14.81
CA GLY A 189 2.97 -16.09 15.84
C GLY A 189 2.16 -15.56 17.01
N TYR A 190 1.03 -14.91 16.74
CA TYR A 190 0.08 -14.47 17.75
C TYR A 190 -0.49 -15.67 18.55
N PHE A 191 -0.85 -16.76 17.87
CA PHE A 191 -1.33 -17.97 18.49
C PHE A 191 -0.27 -18.61 19.39
N MET A 192 0.98 -18.76 18.91
CA MET A 192 2.10 -19.25 19.72
C MET A 192 2.41 -18.35 20.91
N PHE A 193 2.38 -17.03 20.73
CA PHE A 193 2.54 -16.09 21.84
C PHE A 193 1.41 -16.22 22.88
N PHE A 194 0.16 -16.37 22.43
CA PHE A 194 -0.98 -16.63 23.29
C PHE A 194 -0.81 -17.92 24.11
N LEU A 195 -0.40 -19.03 23.48
CA LEU A 195 -0.15 -20.27 24.18
C LEU A 195 0.98 -20.15 25.21
N MET A 196 2.08 -19.47 24.85
CA MET A 196 3.21 -19.26 25.76
C MET A 196 2.87 -18.35 26.94
N SER A 197 2.11 -17.27 26.71
CA SER A 197 1.71 -16.35 27.79
C SER A 197 0.78 -17.05 28.78
N ARG A 198 -0.08 -17.96 28.30
CA ARG A 198 -0.95 -18.77 29.13
C ARG A 198 -0.17 -19.80 29.96
N ALA A 199 0.83 -20.45 29.37
CA ALA A 199 1.71 -21.39 30.06
C ALA A 199 2.55 -20.70 31.17
N SER A 200 2.86 -19.41 31.03
CA SER A 200 3.63 -18.62 31.99
C SER A 200 2.78 -17.92 33.06
N GLY A 201 1.44 -18.10 33.06
CA GLY A 201 0.52 -17.47 34.04
C GLY A 201 0.36 -15.95 33.85
N GLY A 202 0.86 -15.39 32.76
CA GLY A 202 0.73 -13.98 32.41
C GLY A 202 -0.58 -13.69 31.67
N GLY A 203 -1.34 -12.68 32.09
CA GLY A 203 -2.46 -12.16 31.33
C GLY A 203 -2.00 -11.71 29.95
N THR A 204 -2.80 -11.92 28.90
CA THR A 204 -2.49 -11.54 27.53
C THR A 204 -2.46 -10.02 27.36
N PRO A 205 -1.30 -9.38 27.20
CA PRO A 205 -1.28 -8.00 26.70
C PRO A 205 -1.51 -8.05 25.19
N LEU A 206 -2.75 -7.87 24.76
CA LEU A 206 -3.11 -7.80 23.34
C LEU A 206 -2.40 -6.65 22.59
N TRP A 207 -1.84 -5.70 23.32
CA TRP A 207 -1.09 -4.54 22.84
C TRP A 207 -0.01 -4.15 23.86
N GLY A 208 0.92 -5.01 24.18
CA GLY A 208 2.16 -4.63 24.89
C GLY A 208 2.04 -3.73 26.12
N GLY A 209 0.93 -3.77 26.86
CA GLY A 209 0.78 -3.07 28.16
C GLY A 209 0.95 -1.53 28.18
N ALA A 210 1.38 -0.91 27.09
CA ALA A 210 1.48 0.54 27.02
C ALA A 210 0.09 1.16 26.72
N PRO A 211 -0.33 2.21 27.45
CA PRO A 211 -1.57 2.91 27.15
C PRO A 211 -1.49 3.48 25.74
N VAL A 212 -2.40 3.04 24.85
CA VAL A 212 -2.50 3.59 23.49
C VAL A 212 -3.14 4.98 23.62
N GLU A 213 -2.34 6.01 23.36
CA GLU A 213 -2.84 7.37 23.39
C GLU A 213 -3.84 7.61 22.25
N GLY A 214 -4.91 8.35 22.51
CA GLY A 214 -6.00 8.57 21.53
C GLY A 214 -5.52 9.14 20.19
N TRP A 215 -4.45 9.94 20.18
CA TRP A 215 -3.85 10.46 18.94
C TRP A 215 -3.21 9.36 18.09
N MET A 216 -2.68 8.28 18.68
CA MET A 216 -2.12 7.15 17.94
C MET A 216 -3.23 6.40 17.19
N ILE A 217 -4.40 6.24 17.82
CA ILE A 217 -5.57 5.63 17.17
C ILE A 217 -6.02 6.51 15.99
N ALA A 218 -6.15 7.81 16.21
CA ALA A 218 -6.54 8.75 15.17
C ALA A 218 -5.55 8.75 13.99
N LEU A 219 -4.24 8.72 14.27
CA LEU A 219 -3.19 8.64 13.26
C LEU A 219 -3.24 7.31 12.51
N GLY A 220 -3.47 6.19 13.21
CA GLY A 220 -3.64 4.86 12.61
C GLY A 220 -4.84 4.79 11.66
N LEU A 221 -5.98 5.38 12.04
CA LEU A 221 -7.16 5.48 11.18
C LEU A 221 -6.90 6.37 9.95
N LEU A 222 -6.25 7.51 10.14
CA LEU A 222 -5.85 8.41 9.05
C LEU A 222 -4.89 7.70 8.07
N PHE A 223 -3.92 6.97 8.59
CA PHE A 223 -2.97 6.19 7.78
C PHE A 223 -3.66 5.07 7.02
N SER A 224 -4.62 4.39 7.66
CA SER A 224 -5.45 3.36 7.03
C SER A 224 -6.30 3.94 5.88
N ALA A 225 -6.93 5.09 6.10
CA ALA A 225 -7.67 5.81 5.07
C ALA A 225 -6.76 6.23 3.90
N TRP A 226 -5.54 6.70 4.21
CA TRP A 226 -4.55 7.00 3.17
C TRP A 226 -4.16 5.76 2.35
N ILE A 227 -3.89 4.60 2.97
CA ILE A 227 -3.57 3.36 2.23
C ILE A 227 -4.69 3.01 1.24
N ILE A 228 -5.94 3.06 1.69
CA ILE A 228 -7.10 2.81 0.82
C ILE A 228 -7.10 3.80 -0.36
N CYS A 229 -7.01 5.10 -0.08
CA CYS A 229 -6.99 6.14 -1.12
C CYS A 229 -5.80 5.97 -2.08
N ALA A 230 -4.61 5.64 -1.58
CA ALA A 230 -3.41 5.43 -2.37
C ALA A 230 -3.55 4.21 -3.30
N CYS A 231 -4.01 3.06 -2.78
CA CYS A 231 -4.25 1.87 -3.58
C CYS A 231 -5.33 2.09 -4.65
N LEU A 232 -6.47 2.69 -4.30
CA LEU A 232 -7.56 2.93 -5.24
C LEU A 232 -7.19 3.99 -6.30
N SER A 233 -6.46 5.04 -5.93
CA SER A 233 -5.99 6.06 -6.87
C SER A 233 -4.96 5.50 -7.86
N LEU A 234 -4.07 4.63 -7.40
CA LEU A 234 -3.12 3.92 -8.26
C LEU A 234 -3.87 2.98 -9.20
N ALA A 235 -4.84 2.20 -8.70
CA ALA A 235 -5.68 1.34 -9.54
C ALA A 235 -6.44 2.15 -10.60
N ALA A 236 -7.05 3.27 -10.21
CA ALA A 236 -7.78 4.16 -11.11
C ALA A 236 -6.86 4.75 -12.19
N SER A 237 -5.66 5.19 -11.83
CA SER A 237 -4.70 5.76 -12.79
C SER A 237 -4.22 4.76 -13.85
N ARG A 238 -4.27 3.44 -13.54
CA ARG A 238 -3.86 2.39 -14.47
C ARG A 238 -4.91 2.03 -15.52
N ILE A 239 -6.18 2.21 -15.18
CA ILE A 239 -7.28 1.99 -16.11
C ILE A 239 -7.74 3.27 -16.79
N ALA A 240 -7.30 4.44 -16.30
CA ALA A 240 -7.67 5.73 -16.88
C ALA A 240 -7.10 5.92 -18.29
N PRO A 241 -7.85 6.56 -19.20
CA PRO A 241 -7.32 6.94 -20.50
C PRO A 241 -6.21 7.99 -20.33
N PRO A 242 -5.22 8.03 -21.25
CA PRO A 242 -4.07 8.97 -21.16
C PRO A 242 -4.47 10.45 -21.10
N ALA A 243 -5.67 10.80 -21.59
CA ALA A 243 -6.22 12.14 -21.56
C ALA A 243 -6.73 12.58 -20.16
N GLU A 244 -7.02 11.63 -19.26
CA GLU A 244 -7.48 11.87 -17.88
C GLU A 244 -6.30 11.69 -16.90
N PRO A 245 -5.47 12.72 -16.65
CA PRO A 245 -4.29 12.57 -15.80
C PRO A 245 -4.69 12.62 -14.33
N LEU A 246 -4.71 11.45 -13.68
CA LEU A 246 -4.89 11.34 -12.21
C LEU A 246 -3.57 11.51 -11.45
N ALA A 247 -2.44 11.68 -12.17
CA ALA A 247 -1.10 11.74 -11.58
C ALA A 247 -0.97 12.84 -10.51
N TRP A 248 -1.48 14.05 -10.77
CA TRP A 248 -1.39 15.16 -9.83
C TRP A 248 -2.15 14.88 -8.52
N LEU A 249 -3.34 14.24 -8.62
CA LEU A 249 -4.18 13.95 -7.46
C LEU A 249 -3.51 12.92 -6.55
N LYS A 250 -3.04 11.78 -7.11
CA LYS A 250 -2.38 10.73 -6.31
C LYS A 250 -1.08 11.24 -5.68
N ARG A 251 -0.29 12.05 -6.37
CA ARG A 251 0.91 12.68 -5.81
C ARG A 251 0.56 13.65 -4.68
N LEU A 252 -0.49 14.46 -4.85
CA LEU A 252 -0.93 15.40 -3.83
C LEU A 252 -1.37 14.65 -2.55
N VAL A 253 -2.16 13.59 -2.69
CA VAL A 253 -2.61 12.76 -1.55
C VAL A 253 -1.43 12.14 -0.80
N ASN A 254 -0.47 11.57 -1.54
CA ASN A 254 0.74 11.00 -0.94
C ASN A 254 1.62 12.06 -0.26
N LEU A 255 1.83 13.22 -0.90
CA LEU A 255 2.61 14.32 -0.30
C LEU A 255 1.92 14.92 0.92
N ALA A 256 0.59 15.10 0.87
CA ALA A 256 -0.17 15.60 2.02
C ALA A 256 -0.02 14.68 3.23
N MET A 257 -0.17 13.37 3.04
CA MET A 257 0.03 12.39 4.11
C MET A 257 1.47 12.38 4.61
N PHE A 258 2.45 12.42 3.72
CA PHE A 258 3.87 12.48 4.08
C PHE A 258 4.19 13.69 4.94
N LEU A 259 3.75 14.88 4.52
CA LEU A 259 3.95 16.12 5.28
C LEU A 259 3.23 16.10 6.62
N THR A 260 2.00 15.56 6.67
CA THR A 260 1.27 15.39 7.92
C THR A 260 2.05 14.52 8.91
N LEU A 261 2.59 13.39 8.46
CA LEU A 261 3.40 12.51 9.30
C LEU A 261 4.69 13.19 9.77
N LEU A 262 5.37 13.97 8.91
CA LEU A 262 6.54 14.73 9.32
C LEU A 262 6.21 15.81 10.36
N LEU A 263 5.05 16.47 10.25
CA LEU A 263 4.59 17.44 11.25
C LEU A 263 4.27 16.76 12.59
N VAL A 264 3.58 15.62 12.55
CA VAL A 264 3.30 14.83 13.77
C VAL A 264 4.61 14.33 14.38
N PHE A 265 5.56 13.87 13.57
CA PHE A 265 6.88 13.48 14.04
C PHE A 265 7.63 14.65 14.68
N ALA A 266 7.61 15.83 14.07
CA ALA A 266 8.26 17.02 14.64
C ALA A 266 7.69 17.40 16.02
N ALA A 267 6.38 17.18 16.23
CA ALA A 267 5.70 17.43 17.49
C ALA A 267 5.96 16.33 18.55
N THR A 268 5.91 15.06 18.15
CA THR A 268 5.94 13.91 19.07
C THR A 268 7.31 13.27 19.25
N ARG A 269 8.21 13.44 18.27
CA ARG A 269 9.51 12.75 18.18
C ARG A 269 9.42 11.22 18.25
N ASN A 270 8.27 10.67 17.94
CA ASN A 270 8.03 9.24 18.00
C ASN A 270 8.58 8.53 16.74
N PRO A 271 9.50 7.57 16.86
CA PRO A 271 10.11 6.89 15.71
C PRO A 271 9.11 6.06 14.89
N SER A 272 8.00 5.60 15.50
CA SER A 272 6.95 4.88 14.76
C SER A 272 6.28 5.76 13.71
N VAL A 273 6.13 7.06 13.97
CA VAL A 273 5.59 8.03 12.99
C VAL A 273 6.55 8.18 11.80
N LEU A 274 7.85 8.20 12.08
CA LEU A 274 8.87 8.27 11.04
C LEU A 274 8.88 7.00 10.17
N ALA A 275 8.66 5.82 10.78
CA ALA A 275 8.48 4.57 10.04
C ALA A 275 7.25 4.63 9.12
N MET A 276 6.12 5.19 9.57
CA MET A 276 4.94 5.40 8.71
C MET A 276 5.27 6.37 7.55
N ALA A 277 6.00 7.45 7.80
CA ALA A 277 6.42 8.38 6.76
C ALA A 277 7.33 7.71 5.71
N SER A 278 8.21 6.78 6.12
CA SER A 278 9.04 6.01 5.20
C SER A 278 8.23 5.10 4.28
N VAL A 279 7.14 4.52 4.77
CA VAL A 279 6.21 3.73 3.93
C VAL A 279 5.53 4.62 2.89
N VAL A 280 5.09 5.83 3.27
CA VAL A 280 4.46 6.78 2.34
C VAL A 280 5.41 7.19 1.23
N ILE A 281 6.65 7.56 1.56
CA ILE A 281 7.63 7.99 0.55
C ILE A 281 8.09 6.82 -0.34
N ALA A 282 8.18 5.60 0.20
CA ALA A 282 8.47 4.40 -0.57
C ALA A 282 7.35 4.08 -1.57
N PHE A 283 6.09 4.15 -1.13
CA PHE A 283 4.93 3.96 -2.01
C PHE A 283 4.86 5.04 -3.10
N LEU A 284 5.06 6.31 -2.74
CA LEU A 284 5.14 7.41 -3.70
C LEU A 284 6.26 7.16 -4.72
N SER A 285 7.45 6.76 -4.27
CA SER A 285 8.59 6.49 -5.15
C SER A 285 8.30 5.36 -6.14
N LEU A 286 7.68 4.27 -5.66
CA LEU A 286 7.27 3.15 -6.52
C LEU A 286 6.27 3.62 -7.60
N ASP A 287 5.26 4.40 -7.20
CA ASP A 287 4.24 4.90 -8.12
C ASP A 287 4.85 5.82 -9.19
N VAL A 288 5.58 6.87 -8.77
CA VAL A 288 6.06 7.90 -9.71
C VAL A 288 7.22 7.45 -10.60
N LEU A 289 8.11 6.57 -10.11
CA LEU A 289 9.25 6.07 -10.91
C LEU A 289 8.83 5.03 -11.96
N THR A 290 7.66 4.42 -11.79
CA THR A 290 7.09 3.48 -12.77
C THR A 290 6.12 4.12 -13.75
N GLU A 291 5.79 5.41 -13.61
CA GLU A 291 4.94 6.12 -14.57
C GLU A 291 5.62 6.25 -15.93
N THR A 292 4.87 6.01 -17.00
CA THR A 292 5.30 6.33 -18.36
C THR A 292 5.25 7.84 -18.61
N LEU A 293 6.07 8.33 -19.52
CA LEU A 293 5.96 9.72 -20.00
C LEU A 293 4.62 9.86 -20.75
N ASN A 294 3.91 10.91 -20.44
CA ASN A 294 2.64 11.21 -21.10
C ASN A 294 2.87 12.28 -22.18
N ASP A 295 2.62 11.91 -23.44
CA ASP A 295 2.79 12.78 -24.60
C ASP A 295 1.48 13.50 -24.99
N VAL A 296 0.43 13.42 -24.18
CA VAL A 296 -0.87 14.06 -24.46
C VAL A 296 -0.92 15.47 -23.89
N PRO A 297 -1.09 16.50 -24.72
CA PRO A 297 -1.05 17.92 -24.29
C PRO A 297 -2.12 18.28 -23.25
N SER A 298 -3.33 17.67 -23.33
CA SER A 298 -4.42 17.92 -22.38
C SER A 298 -4.04 17.62 -20.93
N ALA A 299 -3.11 16.68 -20.70
CA ALA A 299 -2.63 16.30 -19.37
C ALA A 299 -1.87 17.46 -18.68
N TYR A 300 -1.26 18.37 -19.46
CA TYR A 300 -0.50 19.51 -18.96
C TYR A 300 -1.29 20.82 -18.99
N ALA A 301 -2.36 20.92 -19.80
CA ALA A 301 -3.14 22.13 -19.98
C ALA A 301 -3.71 22.67 -18.65
N GLY A 302 -4.15 21.78 -17.76
CA GLY A 302 -4.67 22.15 -16.45
C GLY A 302 -3.68 22.89 -15.55
N PHE A 303 -2.36 22.68 -15.71
CA PHE A 303 -1.32 23.41 -14.99
C PHE A 303 -1.16 24.83 -15.55
N TYR A 304 -1.27 25.01 -16.84
CA TYR A 304 -1.20 26.35 -17.46
C TYR A 304 -2.43 27.20 -17.14
N ARG A 305 -3.64 26.60 -17.07
CA ARG A 305 -4.88 27.30 -16.67
C ARG A 305 -4.82 27.86 -15.23
N ARG A 306 -4.02 27.23 -14.34
CA ARG A 306 -3.83 27.71 -12.95
C ARG A 306 -2.76 28.80 -12.80
N GLY A 307 -2.27 29.37 -13.89
CA GLY A 307 -1.35 30.49 -13.91
C GLY A 307 0.06 30.15 -13.39
N TRP A 308 0.66 31.03 -12.61
CA TRP A 308 2.04 30.87 -12.12
C TRP A 308 2.20 29.72 -11.12
N LEU A 309 1.21 29.51 -10.24
CA LEU A 309 1.21 28.40 -9.27
C LEU A 309 1.21 27.05 -9.98
N GLY A 310 0.42 26.90 -11.04
CA GLY A 310 0.41 25.65 -11.82
C GLY A 310 1.74 25.40 -12.52
N ARG A 311 2.41 26.47 -13.05
CA ARG A 311 3.74 26.34 -13.66
C ARG A 311 4.82 25.92 -12.64
N LEU A 312 4.75 26.46 -11.41
CA LEU A 312 5.67 26.09 -10.32
C LEU A 312 5.44 24.64 -9.85
N ALA A 313 4.18 24.19 -9.81
CA ALA A 313 3.82 22.83 -9.39
C ALA A 313 4.09 21.77 -10.47
N MET A 314 4.14 22.15 -11.75
CA MET A 314 4.29 21.23 -12.89
C MET A 314 5.52 20.32 -12.80
N PRO A 315 6.74 20.76 -12.43
CA PRO A 315 7.91 19.90 -12.30
C PRO A 315 7.73 18.76 -11.27
N PHE A 316 6.81 18.93 -10.32
CA PHE A 316 6.57 17.98 -9.25
C PHE A 316 5.30 17.15 -9.47
N LEU A 317 4.23 17.76 -9.96
CA LEU A 317 2.91 17.15 -10.03
C LEU A 317 2.49 16.67 -11.43
N ALA A 318 3.24 17.02 -12.48
CA ALA A 318 2.94 16.57 -13.84
C ALA A 318 3.12 15.05 -13.99
N PRO A 319 2.36 14.38 -14.90
CA PRO A 319 2.50 12.93 -15.12
C PRO A 319 3.88 12.57 -15.68
N GLY A 320 4.34 11.37 -15.33
CA GLY A 320 5.56 10.76 -15.83
C GLY A 320 6.72 10.73 -14.82
N TRP A 321 7.61 9.78 -15.02
CA TRP A 321 8.75 9.52 -14.14
C TRP A 321 9.74 10.69 -14.03
N ALA A 322 9.85 11.54 -15.06
CA ALA A 322 10.77 12.67 -15.06
C ALA A 322 10.43 13.74 -14.00
N SER A 323 9.16 14.04 -13.82
CA SER A 323 8.67 14.90 -12.73
C SER A 323 8.63 14.14 -11.40
N GLY A 324 8.36 12.84 -11.45
CA GLY A 324 8.40 11.94 -10.31
C GLY A 324 9.76 11.94 -9.59
N PHE A 325 10.86 12.00 -10.34
CA PHE A 325 12.20 12.10 -9.76
C PHE A 325 12.35 13.30 -8.82
N TRP A 326 11.88 14.46 -9.19
CA TRP A 326 12.00 15.67 -8.36
C TRP A 326 11.18 15.58 -7.08
N VAL A 327 10.00 14.94 -7.15
CA VAL A 327 9.17 14.70 -5.97
C VAL A 327 9.85 13.74 -5.00
N THR A 328 10.38 12.64 -5.53
CA THR A 328 11.07 11.64 -4.69
C THR A 328 12.36 12.20 -4.10
N LEU A 329 13.10 13.02 -4.84
CA LEU A 329 14.29 13.69 -4.35
C LEU A 329 13.96 14.63 -3.17
N ALA A 330 12.97 15.50 -3.35
CA ALA A 330 12.54 16.42 -2.29
C ALA A 330 12.04 15.67 -1.05
N GLY A 331 11.19 14.66 -1.24
CA GLY A 331 10.68 13.83 -0.14
C GLY A 331 11.78 13.07 0.60
N THR A 332 12.75 12.52 -0.13
CA THR A 332 13.90 11.83 0.46
C THR A 332 14.79 12.76 1.28
N LEU A 333 15.06 13.97 0.79
CA LEU A 333 15.86 14.95 1.53
C LEU A 333 15.17 15.39 2.83
N LEU A 334 13.85 15.61 2.78
CA LEU A 334 13.06 15.91 3.98
C LEU A 334 13.07 14.74 4.97
N MET A 335 12.93 13.51 4.47
CA MET A 335 12.98 12.32 5.31
C MET A 335 14.34 12.09 5.93
N ALA A 336 15.43 12.30 5.18
CA ALA A 336 16.79 12.21 5.68
C ALA A 336 17.07 13.26 6.77
N GLY A 337 16.58 14.50 6.58
CA GLY A 337 16.66 15.55 7.60
C GLY A 337 15.90 15.20 8.88
N ALA A 338 14.69 14.63 8.75
CA ALA A 338 13.92 14.16 9.89
C ALA A 338 14.63 13.00 10.61
N SER A 339 15.17 12.02 9.89
CA SER A 339 15.93 10.89 10.45
C SER A 339 17.22 11.33 11.14
N ALA A 340 17.92 12.32 10.60
CA ALA A 340 19.10 12.89 11.21
C ALA A 340 18.84 13.50 12.59
N SER A 341 17.62 13.98 12.82
CA SER A 341 17.23 14.58 14.10
C SER A 341 17.03 13.56 15.25
N THR A 342 16.97 12.27 14.95
CA THR A 342 16.81 11.17 15.92
C THR A 342 18.08 10.34 16.07
N GLY A 343 18.59 9.78 14.99
CA GLY A 343 19.71 8.86 14.97
C GLY A 343 20.99 9.42 14.34
N GLY A 344 21.03 10.74 14.10
CA GLY A 344 22.20 11.40 13.54
C GLY A 344 22.49 11.02 12.09
N PHE A 345 23.78 11.03 11.75
CA PHE A 345 24.25 10.77 10.39
C PHE A 345 23.89 9.36 9.88
N SER A 346 23.96 8.33 10.75
CA SER A 346 23.72 6.94 10.33
C SER A 346 22.31 6.71 9.80
N ASP A 347 21.29 7.26 10.46
CA ASP A 347 19.89 7.09 10.06
C ASP A 347 19.58 7.87 8.78
N ALA A 348 20.11 9.11 8.68
CA ALA A 348 20.00 9.89 7.46
C ALA A 348 20.67 9.18 6.26
N ALA A 349 21.86 8.60 6.48
CA ALA A 349 22.59 7.88 5.45
C ALA A 349 21.84 6.65 4.95
N GLN A 350 21.18 5.91 5.84
CA GLN A 350 20.36 4.75 5.45
C GLN A 350 19.15 5.17 4.58
N VAL A 351 18.48 6.26 4.94
CA VAL A 351 17.39 6.83 4.12
C VAL A 351 17.89 7.20 2.72
N LEU A 352 19.02 7.90 2.65
CA LEU A 352 19.60 8.30 1.36
C LEU A 352 20.04 7.09 0.53
N LEU A 353 20.68 6.08 1.14
CA LEU A 353 21.08 4.85 0.45
C LEU A 353 19.87 4.06 -0.07
N THR A 354 18.77 4.02 0.70
CA THR A 354 17.51 3.39 0.25
C THR A 354 16.98 4.10 -1.00
N ALA A 355 17.01 5.43 -1.03
CA ALA A 355 16.62 6.21 -2.19
C ALA A 355 17.59 6.02 -3.38
N CYS A 356 18.91 5.99 -3.13
CA CYS A 356 19.90 5.68 -4.17
C CYS A 356 19.63 4.31 -4.80
N THR A 357 19.21 3.31 -4.01
CA THR A 357 18.79 2.01 -4.51
C THR A 357 17.57 2.11 -5.43
N ALA A 358 16.54 2.87 -5.04
CA ALA A 358 15.35 3.07 -5.88
C ALA A 358 15.70 3.78 -7.19
N TRP A 359 16.54 4.80 -7.16
CA TRP A 359 16.99 5.49 -8.36
C TRP A 359 17.90 4.63 -9.24
N MET A 360 18.76 3.80 -8.64
CA MET A 360 19.53 2.80 -9.38
C MET A 360 18.63 1.85 -10.15
N ILE A 361 17.61 1.29 -9.48
CA ILE A 361 16.64 0.40 -10.12
C ILE A 361 15.92 1.13 -11.26
N SER A 362 15.51 2.37 -11.04
CA SER A 362 14.85 3.18 -12.07
C SER A 362 15.76 3.47 -13.27
N VAL A 363 17.04 3.78 -13.04
CA VAL A 363 18.03 3.97 -14.12
C VAL A 363 18.23 2.68 -14.90
N LEU A 364 18.42 1.55 -14.22
CA LEU A 364 18.57 0.24 -14.87
C LEU A 364 17.32 -0.13 -15.66
N PHE A 365 16.13 0.15 -15.12
CA PHE A 365 14.87 -0.07 -15.83
C PHE A 365 14.79 0.76 -17.12
N GLN A 366 15.26 2.01 -17.13
CA GLN A 366 15.29 2.87 -18.31
C GLN A 366 16.28 2.37 -19.38
N LEU A 367 17.32 1.63 -19.00
CA LEU A 367 18.30 1.04 -19.92
C LEU A 367 17.78 -0.23 -20.63
N LEU A 368 16.83 -0.92 -20.01
CA LEU A 368 16.29 -2.16 -20.56
C LEU A 368 15.29 -1.88 -21.70
N PRO A 369 15.22 -2.73 -22.73
CA PRO A 369 14.22 -2.63 -23.80
C PRO A 369 12.78 -2.82 -23.28
N THR A 370 12.62 -3.36 -22.09
CA THR A 370 11.36 -3.55 -21.37
C THR A 370 10.66 -2.24 -20.96
N ARG A 371 11.35 -1.09 -21.06
CA ARG A 371 10.75 0.23 -20.82
C ARG A 371 9.53 0.54 -21.71
N HIS A 372 9.45 -0.12 -22.88
CA HIS A 372 8.34 -0.02 -23.81
C HIS A 372 7.22 -1.02 -23.52
N SER A 373 7.33 -1.81 -22.45
CA SER A 373 6.25 -2.68 -22.01
C SER A 373 4.99 -1.88 -21.72
N PRO A 374 3.81 -2.36 -22.14
CA PRO A 374 2.55 -1.71 -21.82
C PRO A 374 2.28 -1.62 -20.31
N ASP A 375 2.99 -2.42 -19.51
CA ASP A 375 2.88 -2.49 -18.05
C ASP A 375 4.28 -2.41 -17.41
N PRO A 376 4.80 -1.22 -17.08
CA PRO A 376 6.15 -1.04 -16.52
C PRO A 376 6.27 -1.50 -15.06
N LEU A 377 5.20 -1.40 -14.25
CA LEU A 377 5.25 -1.73 -12.81
C LEU A 377 5.63 -3.19 -12.53
N PRO A 378 5.08 -4.21 -13.22
CA PRO A 378 5.47 -5.59 -13.02
C PRO A 378 6.95 -5.84 -13.21
N VAL A 379 7.51 -5.30 -14.28
CA VAL A 379 8.93 -5.45 -14.60
C VAL A 379 9.80 -4.78 -13.55
N PHE A 380 9.41 -3.57 -13.11
CA PHE A 380 10.09 -2.85 -12.05
C PHE A 380 10.10 -3.62 -10.73
N LEU A 381 8.95 -4.19 -10.34
CA LEU A 381 8.85 -5.00 -9.11
C LEU A 381 9.72 -6.26 -9.16
N VAL A 382 9.75 -6.95 -10.29
CA VAL A 382 10.65 -8.11 -10.49
C VAL A 382 12.11 -7.67 -10.36
N MET A 383 12.49 -6.54 -10.96
CA MET A 383 13.84 -6.01 -10.83
C MET A 383 14.20 -5.66 -9.38
N VAL A 384 13.27 -5.06 -8.63
CA VAL A 384 13.45 -4.79 -7.20
C VAL A 384 13.76 -6.08 -6.45
N VAL A 385 12.93 -7.11 -6.61
CA VAL A 385 13.12 -8.39 -5.93
C VAL A 385 14.45 -9.04 -6.31
N LEU A 386 14.77 -9.12 -7.60
CA LEU A 386 16.02 -9.74 -8.07
C LEU A 386 17.26 -8.99 -7.57
N LEU A 387 17.24 -7.65 -7.57
CA LEU A 387 18.36 -6.85 -7.08
C LEU A 387 18.56 -6.97 -5.57
N TYR A 388 17.47 -7.02 -4.78
CA TYR A 388 17.59 -7.25 -3.34
C TYR A 388 18.03 -8.67 -3.00
N LEU A 389 17.60 -9.69 -3.76
CA LEU A 389 18.10 -11.06 -3.62
C LEU A 389 19.61 -11.11 -3.93
N LEU A 390 20.03 -10.51 -5.04
CA LEU A 390 21.45 -10.42 -5.40
C LEU A 390 22.25 -9.67 -4.33
N ALA A 391 21.73 -8.54 -3.85
CA ALA A 391 22.34 -7.77 -2.79
C ALA A 391 22.49 -8.57 -1.49
N GLY A 392 21.48 -9.36 -1.13
CA GLY A 392 21.50 -10.24 0.03
C GLY A 392 22.58 -11.33 -0.10
N MET A 393 22.69 -11.96 -1.27
CA MET A 393 23.74 -12.96 -1.55
C MET A 393 25.14 -12.33 -1.48
N VAL A 394 25.34 -11.19 -2.14
CA VAL A 394 26.63 -10.47 -2.15
C VAL A 394 27.00 -9.98 -0.76
N SER A 395 26.04 -9.42 -0.01
CA SER A 395 26.29 -8.98 1.37
C SER A 395 26.61 -10.15 2.28
N GLY A 396 25.87 -11.26 2.18
CA GLY A 396 26.13 -12.46 2.99
C GLY A 396 27.53 -13.03 2.74
N ALA A 397 27.92 -13.16 1.47
CA ALA A 397 29.27 -13.62 1.10
C ALA A 397 30.36 -12.68 1.58
N ALA A 398 30.20 -11.36 1.40
CA ALA A 398 31.18 -10.36 1.83
C ALA A 398 31.31 -10.28 3.37
N VAL A 399 30.21 -10.43 4.10
CA VAL A 399 30.21 -10.49 5.58
C VAL A 399 30.93 -11.74 6.06
N LEU A 400 30.74 -12.91 5.43
CA LEU A 400 31.44 -14.14 5.74
C LEU A 400 32.97 -13.98 5.50
N LEU A 401 33.36 -13.43 4.35
CA LEU A 401 34.74 -13.14 4.01
C LEU A 401 35.37 -12.14 5.00
N ALA A 402 34.65 -11.09 5.37
CA ALA A 402 35.13 -10.09 6.33
C ALA A 402 35.36 -10.69 7.74
N ARG A 403 34.51 -11.63 8.17
CA ARG A 403 34.68 -12.34 9.45
C ARG A 403 35.93 -13.20 9.48
N THR A 404 36.28 -13.81 8.35
CA THR A 404 37.50 -14.66 8.26
C THR A 404 38.78 -13.85 8.09
N SER A 405 38.72 -12.71 7.41
CA SER A 405 39.88 -11.84 7.11
C SER A 405 40.05 -10.69 8.10
N GLY A 406 39.09 -10.46 9.01
CA GLY A 406 39.12 -9.30 9.95
C GLY A 406 38.97 -7.94 9.27
N GLY A 407 38.59 -7.92 7.97
CA GLY A 407 38.48 -6.71 7.16
C GLY A 407 37.07 -6.14 7.11
N ILE A 408 36.93 -4.87 6.66
CA ILE A 408 35.64 -4.24 6.35
C ILE A 408 35.26 -4.62 4.93
N PRO A 409 33.98 -4.98 4.65
CA PRO A 409 33.56 -5.39 3.33
C PRO A 409 33.35 -4.17 2.39
N TRP A 410 34.40 -3.41 2.13
CA TRP A 410 34.39 -2.16 1.33
C TRP A 410 33.81 -2.32 -0.08
N MET A 411 33.93 -3.53 -0.66
CA MET A 411 33.32 -3.80 -1.98
C MET A 411 31.79 -3.62 -1.98
N LEU A 412 31.14 -3.72 -0.82
CA LEU A 412 29.69 -3.47 -0.69
C LEU A 412 29.33 -2.00 -0.83
N ALA A 413 30.28 -1.09 -0.54
CA ALA A 413 30.03 0.35 -0.55
C ALA A 413 29.63 0.87 -1.96
N ALA A 414 30.13 0.23 -3.01
CA ALA A 414 29.82 0.61 -4.39
C ALA A 414 28.40 0.22 -4.85
N PHE A 415 27.75 -0.72 -4.15
CA PHE A 415 26.45 -1.25 -4.52
C PHE A 415 25.41 -0.90 -3.43
N PRO A 416 24.60 0.18 -3.58
CA PRO A 416 23.74 0.71 -2.54
C PRO A 416 22.85 -0.31 -1.81
N PRO A 417 22.15 -1.26 -2.49
CA PRO A 417 21.33 -2.23 -1.79
C PRO A 417 22.17 -3.23 -0.96
N ALA A 418 23.39 -3.57 -1.39
CA ALA A 418 24.28 -4.43 -0.62
C ALA A 418 24.88 -3.68 0.58
N ALA A 419 25.18 -2.40 0.42
CA ALA A 419 25.63 -1.55 1.53
C ALA A 419 24.57 -1.45 2.63
N LEU A 420 23.29 -1.30 2.27
CA LEU A 420 22.17 -1.30 3.21
C LEU A 420 22.03 -2.61 4.00
N LEU A 421 22.28 -3.75 3.38
CA LEU A 421 22.19 -5.05 4.04
C LEU A 421 23.43 -5.38 4.85
N GLY A 422 24.60 -4.89 4.41
CA GLY A 422 25.91 -5.23 5.01
C GLY A 422 26.42 -4.28 6.10
N TRP A 423 25.86 -3.07 6.24
CA TRP A 423 26.39 -2.04 7.14
C TRP A 423 26.41 -2.46 8.62
N ASN A 424 25.46 -3.31 9.06
CA ASN A 424 25.42 -3.83 10.42
C ASN A 424 26.59 -4.77 10.76
N ALA A 425 27.24 -5.33 9.73
CA ALA A 425 28.38 -6.20 9.91
C ALA A 425 29.69 -5.42 10.17
N VAL A 426 29.70 -4.11 9.89
CA VAL A 426 30.83 -3.24 10.16
C VAL A 426 30.90 -2.93 11.65
N THR A 427 31.98 -3.32 12.32
CA THR A 427 32.19 -3.10 13.74
C THR A 427 32.92 -1.77 13.98
N GLY A 428 32.53 -1.05 15.05
CA GLY A 428 33.08 0.26 15.40
C GLY A 428 32.32 1.44 14.76
N THR A 429 32.07 2.49 15.54
CA THR A 429 31.27 3.65 15.13
C THR A 429 31.94 4.44 14.01
N SER A 430 33.23 4.75 14.13
CA SER A 430 34.00 5.48 13.11
C SER A 430 34.12 4.72 11.79
N ALA A 431 34.31 3.39 11.86
CA ALA A 431 34.35 2.53 10.68
C ALA A 431 32.97 2.47 9.96
N ARG A 432 31.89 2.41 10.72
CA ARG A 432 30.52 2.47 10.17
C ARG A 432 30.23 3.79 9.47
N GLU A 433 30.58 4.91 10.08
CA GLU A 433 30.41 6.23 9.47
C GLU A 433 31.22 6.37 8.17
N SER A 434 32.49 5.97 8.18
CA SER A 434 33.33 5.97 6.98
C SER A 434 32.76 5.07 5.88
N PHE A 435 32.27 3.89 6.24
CA PHE A 435 31.59 2.99 5.30
C PHE A 435 30.34 3.61 4.69
N LEU A 436 29.46 4.22 5.51
CA LEU A 436 28.26 4.90 5.04
C LEU A 436 28.59 6.11 4.17
N GLN A 437 29.60 6.92 4.52
CA GLN A 437 30.06 8.04 3.70
C GLN A 437 30.54 7.56 2.33
N THR A 438 31.37 6.52 2.28
CA THR A 438 31.86 5.95 1.02
C THR A 438 30.71 5.39 0.18
N SER A 439 29.74 4.71 0.83
CA SER A 439 28.56 4.17 0.17
C SER A 439 27.65 5.27 -0.40
N LEU A 440 27.49 6.39 0.29
CA LEU A 440 26.75 7.55 -0.19
C LEU A 440 27.45 8.22 -1.36
N LEU A 441 28.78 8.39 -1.30
CA LEU A 441 29.55 8.95 -2.41
C LEU A 441 29.40 8.10 -3.68
N ALA A 442 29.56 6.77 -3.56
CA ALA A 442 29.34 5.86 -4.67
C ALA A 442 27.88 5.83 -5.14
N GLY A 443 26.95 5.81 -4.18
CA GLY A 443 25.49 5.82 -4.44
C GLY A 443 25.00 7.10 -5.11
N SER A 444 25.65 8.23 -4.90
CA SER A 444 25.27 9.54 -5.48
C SER A 444 25.33 9.59 -7.00
N LEU A 445 26.06 8.65 -7.62
CA LEU A 445 26.08 8.49 -9.07
C LEU A 445 24.67 8.26 -9.66
N TRP A 446 23.83 7.48 -8.97
CA TRP A 446 22.53 7.09 -9.45
C TRP A 446 21.50 8.25 -9.52
N PRO A 447 21.32 9.07 -8.47
CA PRO A 447 20.48 10.26 -8.57
C PRO A 447 21.04 11.28 -9.59
N LEU A 448 22.35 11.42 -9.76
CA LEU A 448 22.93 12.30 -10.78
C LEU A 448 22.58 11.82 -12.20
N LEU A 449 22.76 10.54 -12.49
CA LEU A 449 22.38 9.96 -13.78
C LEU A 449 20.88 10.11 -14.02
N HIS A 450 20.06 9.84 -13.02
CA HIS A 450 18.62 9.97 -13.12
C HIS A 450 18.20 11.43 -13.35
N ALA A 451 18.83 12.39 -12.66
CA ALA A 451 18.61 13.83 -12.86
C ALA A 451 18.89 14.26 -14.31
N ILE A 452 20.04 13.83 -14.85
CA ILE A 452 20.41 14.12 -16.25
C ILE A 452 19.34 13.58 -17.21
N TRP A 453 18.87 12.36 -16.97
CA TRP A 453 17.84 11.74 -17.82
C TRP A 453 16.47 12.40 -17.64
N ALA A 454 16.10 12.76 -16.43
CA ALA A 454 14.86 13.50 -16.16
C ALA A 454 14.86 14.87 -16.87
N LEU A 455 15.99 15.58 -16.84
CA LEU A 455 16.15 16.85 -17.57
C LEU A 455 16.07 16.66 -19.09
N ARG A 456 16.68 15.59 -19.63
CA ARG A 456 16.57 15.27 -21.07
C ARG A 456 15.14 14.89 -21.46
N ALA A 457 14.45 14.10 -20.67
CA ALA A 457 13.05 13.75 -20.88
C ALA A 457 12.16 15.00 -20.82
N TRP A 458 12.39 15.87 -19.84
CA TRP A 458 11.67 17.14 -19.70
C TRP A 458 11.87 18.08 -20.90
N LYS A 459 13.07 18.10 -21.50
CA LYS A 459 13.33 18.84 -22.75
C LYS A 459 12.58 18.24 -23.94
N ARG A 460 12.51 16.89 -24.04
CA ARG A 460 11.75 16.22 -25.11
C ARG A 460 10.25 16.53 -25.06
N LEU A 461 9.69 16.80 -23.88
CA LEU A 461 8.30 17.19 -23.70
C LEU A 461 8.02 18.66 -24.01
N GLN A 462 9.02 19.46 -24.41
CA GLN A 462 8.80 20.88 -24.73
C GLN A 462 7.71 21.12 -25.80
N PRO A 463 7.68 20.42 -26.96
CA PRO A 463 6.63 20.63 -27.96
C PRO A 463 5.24 20.32 -27.40
N VAL A 464 5.08 19.20 -26.67
CA VAL A 464 3.81 18.83 -26.02
C VAL A 464 3.34 19.91 -25.06
N ARG A 465 4.26 20.50 -24.28
CA ARG A 465 3.95 21.57 -23.33
C ARG A 465 3.62 22.90 -24.01
N GLN A 466 4.20 23.17 -25.17
CA GLN A 466 3.84 24.36 -25.96
C GLN A 466 2.41 24.22 -26.50
N GLU A 467 2.05 23.07 -27.04
CA GLU A 467 0.68 22.75 -27.47
C GLU A 467 -0.31 22.81 -26.30
N ALA A 468 0.06 22.24 -25.15
CA ALA A 468 -0.76 22.33 -23.92
C ALA A 468 -0.99 23.80 -23.48
N ARG A 469 -0.02 24.68 -23.69
CA ARG A 469 -0.17 26.11 -23.39
C ARG A 469 -1.14 26.79 -24.36
N GLN A 470 -1.16 26.40 -25.63
CA GLN A 470 -2.13 26.86 -26.61
C GLN A 470 -3.53 26.42 -26.26
N LEU A 471 -3.72 25.11 -25.96
CA LEU A 471 -5.00 24.56 -25.50
C LEU A 471 -5.50 25.20 -24.18
N ALA A 472 -4.60 25.68 -23.35
CA ALA A 472 -5.00 26.37 -22.11
C ALA A 472 -5.40 27.83 -22.33
N ALA A 473 -5.03 28.40 -23.45
CA ALA A 473 -5.39 29.78 -23.85
C ALA A 473 -6.72 29.83 -24.62
N GLU A 474 -7.18 28.71 -25.14
CA GLU A 474 -8.49 28.58 -25.75
C GLU A 474 -9.57 28.62 -24.65
N PRO A 475 -10.65 29.44 -24.84
CA PRO A 475 -11.68 29.68 -23.82
C PRO A 475 -12.53 28.43 -23.50
#